data_f117cce9309a0d6405ec29974d73009a
#
_entry.id   f117cce9309a0d6405ec29974d73009a
#
_cell.length_a   1.000
_cell.length_b   1.000
_cell.length_c   1.000
_cell.angle_alpha   90.00
_cell.angle_beta   90.00
_cell.angle_gamma   90.00
#
_symmetry.space_group_name_H-M   'P 1'
#
loop_
_entity.id
_entity.type
_entity.pdbx_description
1 polymer ?
#
loop_
_entity_poly.entity_id
_entity_poly.type
_entity_poly.pdbx_seq_one_letter_code
_entity_poly.pdbx_strand_id
1 'polypeptide(L)'
;VACKDRWGKMESLRSVECIVFSRDRALQLHGLLKTMQEKVTPAIPVHVLYLASSPAHQQAYEEVRAIFSKQPIRFIQQENEYSFKHDLMEILFSMTCEMLFFLVDDILFTEPVDLYDLLAFDPDEYVPSLRMGQNLTRCYVLPTPQPQPQFSPPPEGHTDNMVWRWADGKLDWNYPLSVDGHFFARREIAAMASLISFGAPNSFEDQLQIFKPLFDRRYGIGYKKSRMVNVPCNRVQQEINNLSGNTHPDELLARWQNGFQIDYKKIYGTSNESAHQELILPLIPRASAD
;
A
#
# COMPACT_ATOMS: atom_id res chain seq x y z
N VAL A 1 -5.18 -22.95 0.55
CA VAL A 1 -5.99 -23.58 -0.52
C VAL A 1 -5.09 -23.65 -1.74
N ALA A 2 -4.82 -24.83 -2.26
CA ALA A 2 -3.98 -25.00 -3.41
C ALA A 2 -4.81 -24.79 -4.69
N CYS A 3 -4.36 -23.90 -5.55
CA CYS A 3 -4.90 -23.74 -6.90
C CYS A 3 -4.28 -24.81 -7.82
N LYS A 4 -5.04 -25.36 -8.74
CA LYS A 4 -4.49 -26.29 -9.74
C LYS A 4 -4.04 -25.49 -10.95
N ASP A 5 -2.79 -25.70 -11.36
CA ASP A 5 -2.27 -25.17 -12.62
C ASP A 5 -2.97 -25.82 -13.84
N ARG A 6 -2.66 -25.31 -15.05
CA ARG A 6 -3.13 -25.80 -16.35
C ARG A 6 -2.84 -27.32 -16.56
N TRP A 7 -2.00 -27.92 -15.73
CA TRP A 7 -1.55 -29.32 -15.78
C TRP A 7 -1.99 -30.14 -14.56
N GLY A 8 -2.87 -29.58 -13.69
CA GLY A 8 -3.38 -30.27 -12.51
C GLY A 8 -2.37 -30.41 -11.36
N LYS A 9 -1.21 -29.73 -11.42
CA LYS A 9 -0.29 -29.65 -10.30
C LYS A 9 -0.81 -28.67 -9.27
N MET A 10 -0.77 -29.05 -8.00
CA MET A 10 -0.98 -28.14 -6.86
C MET A 10 0.25 -27.24 -6.77
N GLU A 11 0.18 -26.02 -7.34
CA GLU A 11 1.15 -25.00 -7.00
C GLU A 11 0.88 -24.52 -5.58
N SER A 12 1.91 -24.49 -4.76
CA SER A 12 1.86 -23.82 -3.47
C SER A 12 1.70 -22.32 -3.76
N LEU A 13 0.64 -21.72 -3.23
CA LEU A 13 0.45 -20.27 -3.30
C LEU A 13 1.70 -19.59 -2.75
N ARG A 14 2.15 -18.54 -3.45
CA ARG A 14 3.32 -17.75 -3.06
C ARG A 14 3.11 -17.12 -1.71
N SER A 15 4.13 -17.16 -0.88
CA SER A 15 4.13 -16.45 0.41
C SER A 15 4.27 -14.95 0.16
N VAL A 16 3.54 -14.15 0.95
CA VAL A 16 3.54 -12.69 0.82
C VAL A 16 3.63 -12.00 2.17
N GLU A 17 4.34 -10.90 2.23
CA GLU A 17 4.43 -9.99 3.37
C GLU A 17 4.21 -8.55 2.91
N CYS A 18 3.79 -7.67 3.82
CA CYS A 18 3.55 -6.26 3.55
C CYS A 18 4.55 -5.39 4.31
N ILE A 19 5.05 -4.33 3.67
CA ILE A 19 5.82 -3.26 4.31
C ILE A 19 4.98 -1.99 4.29
N VAL A 20 4.78 -1.38 5.47
CA VAL A 20 4.04 -0.13 5.64
C VAL A 20 5.01 0.97 6.03
N PHE A 21 4.99 2.08 5.31
CA PHE A 21 5.75 3.28 5.66
C PHE A 21 4.87 4.27 6.43
N SER A 22 5.40 4.83 7.52
CA SER A 22 4.67 5.79 8.34
C SER A 22 5.60 6.83 8.98
N ARG A 23 5.17 8.11 8.97
CA ARG A 23 5.86 9.18 9.69
C ARG A 23 4.84 10.12 10.33
N ASP A 24 4.87 10.25 11.67
CA ASP A 24 4.04 11.19 12.44
C ASP A 24 2.53 11.08 12.20
N ARG A 25 2.03 9.88 11.83
CA ARG A 25 0.66 9.63 11.40
C ARG A 25 0.01 8.42 12.08
N ALA A 26 0.11 8.34 13.41
CA ALA A 26 -0.44 7.22 14.19
C ALA A 26 -1.94 7.01 13.97
N LEU A 27 -2.75 8.09 13.83
CA LEU A 27 -4.19 8.01 13.60
C LEU A 27 -4.50 7.38 12.23
N GLN A 28 -3.78 7.77 11.17
CA GLN A 28 -3.93 7.21 9.82
C GLN A 28 -3.46 5.77 9.79
N LEU A 29 -2.27 5.47 10.35
CA LEU A 29 -1.75 4.11 10.45
C LEU A 29 -2.74 3.18 11.17
N HIS A 30 -3.37 3.64 12.26
CA HIS A 30 -4.41 2.88 12.93
C HIS A 30 -5.57 2.56 11.96
N GLY A 31 -6.03 3.55 11.18
CA GLY A 31 -7.09 3.37 10.17
C GLY A 31 -6.70 2.34 9.10
N LEU A 32 -5.49 2.44 8.55
CA LEU A 32 -4.96 1.46 7.61
C LEU A 32 -4.97 0.05 8.20
N LEU A 33 -4.37 -0.15 9.37
CA LEU A 33 -4.25 -1.47 9.99
C LEU A 33 -5.61 -2.07 10.36
N LYS A 34 -6.58 -1.24 10.79
CA LYS A 34 -7.96 -1.69 11.05
C LYS A 34 -8.67 -2.12 9.76
N THR A 35 -8.60 -1.31 8.71
CA THR A 35 -9.23 -1.67 7.43
C THR A 35 -8.57 -2.89 6.80
N MET A 36 -7.25 -3.02 6.90
CA MET A 36 -6.53 -4.20 6.45
C MET A 36 -6.97 -5.46 7.22
N GLN A 37 -7.07 -5.37 8.54
CA GLN A 37 -7.52 -6.49 9.39
C GLN A 37 -8.94 -6.96 9.02
N GLU A 38 -9.85 -6.05 8.66
CA GLU A 38 -11.25 -6.37 8.36
C GLU A 38 -11.46 -6.77 6.89
N LYS A 39 -10.61 -6.33 5.97
CA LYS A 39 -10.85 -6.45 4.53
C LYS A 39 -9.90 -7.40 3.82
N VAL A 40 -8.71 -7.66 4.35
CA VAL A 40 -7.68 -8.46 3.66
C VAL A 40 -7.65 -9.88 4.23
N THR A 41 -7.79 -10.86 3.36
CA THR A 41 -7.76 -12.29 3.69
C THR A 41 -6.77 -13.00 2.76
N PRO A 42 -5.92 -13.91 3.28
CA PRO A 42 -5.69 -14.20 4.69
C PRO A 42 -4.90 -13.08 5.41
N ALA A 43 -4.87 -13.14 6.73
CA ALA A 43 -3.93 -12.28 7.49
C ALA A 43 -2.49 -12.68 7.15
N ILE A 44 -1.63 -11.68 6.95
CA ILE A 44 -0.23 -11.83 6.54
C ILE A 44 0.70 -11.08 7.49
N PRO A 45 1.99 -11.40 7.51
CA PRO A 45 2.98 -10.60 8.23
C PRO A 45 3.06 -9.16 7.66
N VAL A 46 3.10 -8.19 8.56
CA VAL A 46 3.21 -6.76 8.22
C VAL A 46 4.41 -6.16 8.96
N HIS A 47 5.25 -5.43 8.24
CA HIS A 47 6.38 -4.69 8.78
C HIS A 47 6.08 -3.20 8.70
N VAL A 48 5.83 -2.55 9.82
CA VAL A 48 5.62 -1.10 9.88
C VAL A 48 6.96 -0.43 10.15
N LEU A 49 7.54 0.18 9.12
CA LEU A 49 8.74 1.02 9.24
C LEU A 49 8.27 2.46 9.51
N TYR A 50 8.55 2.98 10.71
CA TYR A 50 8.03 4.28 11.11
C TYR A 50 9.07 5.22 11.70
N LEU A 51 8.84 6.52 11.55
CA LEU A 51 9.59 7.58 12.19
C LEU A 51 8.65 8.47 13.01
N ALA A 52 9.03 8.73 14.26
CA ALA A 52 8.35 9.69 15.14
C ALA A 52 9.27 10.88 15.39
N SER A 53 8.83 12.09 15.01
CA SER A 53 9.63 13.31 15.15
C SER A 53 9.61 13.91 16.57
N SER A 54 8.72 13.43 17.43
CA SER A 54 8.58 13.92 18.81
C SER A 54 8.18 12.83 19.78
N PRO A 55 8.42 13.01 21.09
CA PRO A 55 7.93 12.07 22.11
C PRO A 55 6.43 11.84 22.09
N ALA A 56 5.63 12.83 21.69
CA ALA A 56 4.17 12.73 21.59
C ALA A 56 3.76 11.82 20.43
N HIS A 57 4.41 11.94 19.27
CA HIS A 57 4.23 11.00 18.15
C HIS A 57 4.70 9.60 18.53
N GLN A 58 5.84 9.48 19.21
CA GLN A 58 6.34 8.17 19.68
C GLN A 58 5.32 7.48 20.58
N GLN A 59 4.76 8.20 21.57
CA GLN A 59 3.71 7.65 22.44
C GLN A 59 2.50 7.18 21.63
N ALA A 60 2.07 7.93 20.63
CA ALA A 60 0.95 7.56 19.79
C ALA A 60 1.23 6.25 18.99
N TYR A 61 2.46 6.06 18.47
CA TYR A 61 2.84 4.79 17.82
C TYR A 61 2.88 3.62 18.81
N GLU A 62 3.31 3.83 20.05
CA GLU A 62 3.29 2.79 21.09
C GLU A 62 1.87 2.35 21.42
N GLU A 63 0.92 3.29 21.47
CA GLU A 63 -0.50 2.98 21.62
C GLU A 63 -1.04 2.16 20.45
N VAL A 64 -0.73 2.55 19.21
CA VAL A 64 -1.11 1.75 18.01
C VAL A 64 -0.50 0.36 18.09
N ARG A 65 0.78 0.23 18.44
CA ARG A 65 1.46 -1.05 18.61
C ARG A 65 0.77 -1.93 19.66
N ALA A 66 0.35 -1.35 20.79
CA ALA A 66 -0.36 -2.07 21.83
C ALA A 66 -1.71 -2.60 21.34
N ILE A 67 -2.48 -1.79 20.59
CA ILE A 67 -3.78 -2.20 20.00
C ILE A 67 -3.62 -3.42 19.08
N PHE A 68 -2.54 -3.47 18.29
CA PHE A 68 -2.30 -4.55 17.34
C PHE A 68 -1.35 -5.65 17.83
N SER A 69 -1.08 -5.71 19.14
CA SER A 69 -0.09 -6.64 19.74
C SER A 69 -0.37 -8.14 19.50
N LYS A 70 -1.61 -8.51 19.20
CA LYS A 70 -2.02 -9.89 18.91
C LYS A 70 -2.01 -10.22 17.39
N GLN A 71 -1.66 -9.25 16.55
CA GLN A 71 -1.61 -9.42 15.09
C GLN A 71 -0.17 -9.71 14.64
N PRO A 72 0.04 -10.31 13.47
CA PRO A 72 1.37 -10.57 12.92
C PRO A 72 2.00 -9.27 12.37
N ILE A 73 2.08 -8.23 13.21
CA ILE A 73 2.58 -6.90 12.84
C ILE A 73 3.84 -6.59 13.64
N ARG A 74 4.94 -6.37 12.94
CA ARG A 74 6.22 -5.93 13.52
C ARG A 74 6.37 -4.43 13.31
N PHE A 75 6.50 -3.67 14.39
CA PHE A 75 6.81 -2.25 14.35
C PHE A 75 8.33 -2.06 14.44
N ILE A 76 8.91 -1.36 13.48
CA ILE A 76 10.34 -1.08 13.33
C ILE A 76 10.49 0.42 13.29
N GLN A 77 11.07 0.98 14.34
CA GLN A 77 11.35 2.41 14.41
C GLN A 77 12.64 2.71 13.67
N GLN A 78 12.61 3.71 12.79
CA GLN A 78 13.83 4.24 12.19
C GLN A 78 14.70 4.84 13.29
N GLU A 79 16.00 4.61 13.21
CA GLU A 79 16.97 5.18 14.15
C GLU A 79 16.98 6.72 14.07
N ASN A 80 16.89 7.25 12.83
CA ASN A 80 16.81 8.67 12.54
C ASN A 80 16.28 8.91 11.12
N GLU A 81 16.12 10.15 10.70
CA GLU A 81 15.60 10.51 9.37
C GLU A 81 16.50 10.09 8.19
N TYR A 82 17.77 9.74 8.44
CA TYR A 82 18.74 9.31 7.42
C TYR A 82 18.89 7.79 7.34
N SER A 83 18.30 7.04 8.26
CA SER A 83 18.44 5.58 8.32
C SER A 83 17.48 4.83 7.41
N PHE A 84 16.51 5.50 6.74
CA PHE A 84 15.42 4.88 6.00
C PHE A 84 15.89 3.79 5.03
N LYS A 85 16.91 4.07 4.20
CA LYS A 85 17.44 3.08 3.26
C LYS A 85 18.02 1.88 3.99
N HIS A 86 18.82 2.11 5.02
CA HIS A 86 19.42 1.04 5.81
C HIS A 86 18.36 0.14 6.43
N ASP A 87 17.37 0.73 7.11
CA ASP A 87 16.30 0.02 7.81
C ASP A 87 15.42 -0.77 6.83
N LEU A 88 15.09 -0.17 5.67
CA LEU A 88 14.34 -0.86 4.62
C LEU A 88 15.10 -2.06 4.06
N MET A 89 16.42 -1.91 3.82
CA MET A 89 17.26 -3.00 3.32
C MET A 89 17.34 -4.15 4.34
N GLU A 90 17.47 -3.86 5.63
CA GLU A 90 17.43 -4.88 6.67
C GLU A 90 16.10 -5.66 6.68
N ILE A 91 14.98 -4.95 6.53
CA ILE A 91 13.67 -5.61 6.41
C ILE A 91 13.65 -6.52 5.18
N LEU A 92 13.98 -5.98 3.99
CA LEU A 92 13.95 -6.72 2.72
C LEU A 92 14.83 -7.98 2.74
N PHE A 93 16.00 -7.93 3.39
CA PHE A 93 16.89 -9.08 3.51
C PHE A 93 16.47 -10.07 4.61
N SER A 94 15.80 -9.61 5.66
CA SER A 94 15.29 -10.48 6.72
C SER A 94 14.02 -11.23 6.35
N MET A 95 13.24 -10.72 5.38
CA MET A 95 12.02 -11.36 4.89
C MET A 95 12.34 -12.67 4.16
N THR A 96 11.45 -13.65 4.31
CA THR A 96 11.58 -14.97 3.66
C THR A 96 10.50 -15.22 2.61
N CYS A 97 9.55 -14.32 2.46
CA CYS A 97 8.47 -14.42 1.48
C CYS A 97 8.99 -14.37 0.04
N GLU A 98 8.17 -14.89 -0.88
CA GLU A 98 8.44 -14.83 -2.32
C GLU A 98 8.00 -13.47 -2.91
N MET A 99 6.87 -12.95 -2.44
CA MET A 99 6.30 -11.68 -2.89
C MET A 99 6.17 -10.70 -1.72
N LEU A 100 6.19 -9.44 -2.04
CA LEU A 100 5.86 -8.36 -1.11
C LEU A 100 5.02 -7.29 -1.81
N PHE A 101 4.36 -6.48 -1.01
CA PHE A 101 3.80 -5.19 -1.46
C PHE A 101 4.04 -4.13 -0.40
N PHE A 102 4.01 -2.88 -0.86
CA PHE A 102 4.17 -1.71 0.02
C PHE A 102 2.83 -1.02 0.21
N LEU A 103 2.68 -0.37 1.35
CA LEU A 103 1.60 0.55 1.66
C LEU A 103 2.16 1.78 2.38
N VAL A 104 1.42 2.89 2.31
CA VAL A 104 1.67 4.08 3.12
C VAL A 104 0.52 4.30 4.09
N ASP A 105 0.77 4.98 5.19
CA ASP A 105 -0.11 5.08 6.35
C ASP A 105 -1.48 5.76 6.09
N ASP A 106 -1.63 6.50 5.00
CA ASP A 106 -2.88 7.17 4.62
C ASP A 106 -3.75 6.36 3.64
N ILE A 107 -3.43 5.08 3.44
CA ILE A 107 -4.26 4.15 2.68
C ILE A 107 -5.39 3.58 3.58
N LEU A 108 -6.58 3.48 3.01
CA LEU A 108 -7.71 2.77 3.60
C LEU A 108 -8.26 1.74 2.61
N PHE A 109 -8.44 0.50 3.08
CA PHE A 109 -9.11 -0.52 2.29
C PHE A 109 -10.62 -0.27 2.31
N THR A 110 -11.23 -0.15 1.14
CA THR A 110 -12.66 0.15 0.96
C THR A 110 -13.47 -1.08 0.62
N GLU A 111 -12.85 -2.09 0.02
CA GLU A 111 -13.47 -3.31 -0.46
C GLU A 111 -12.71 -4.56 0.04
N PRO A 112 -13.39 -5.72 0.13
CA PRO A 112 -12.73 -6.98 0.48
C PRO A 112 -11.64 -7.37 -0.52
N VAL A 113 -10.57 -7.96 -0.01
CA VAL A 113 -9.42 -8.49 -0.77
C VAL A 113 -9.23 -9.95 -0.39
N ASP A 114 -9.26 -10.83 -1.37
CA ASP A 114 -8.68 -12.17 -1.25
C ASP A 114 -7.30 -12.16 -1.91
N LEU A 115 -6.24 -12.26 -1.11
CA LEU A 115 -4.88 -12.24 -1.63
C LEU A 115 -4.59 -13.42 -2.55
N TYR A 116 -5.29 -14.54 -2.39
CA TYR A 116 -5.13 -15.69 -3.25
C TYR A 116 -5.48 -15.40 -4.71
N ASP A 117 -6.40 -14.46 -4.96
CA ASP A 117 -6.75 -14.00 -6.31
C ASP A 117 -5.56 -13.35 -7.05
N LEU A 118 -4.58 -12.85 -6.32
CA LEU A 118 -3.44 -12.13 -6.88
C LEU A 118 -2.12 -12.90 -6.77
N LEU A 119 -1.97 -13.76 -5.76
CA LEU A 119 -0.75 -14.54 -5.52
C LEU A 119 -0.56 -15.73 -6.48
N ALA A 120 -1.60 -16.06 -7.24
CA ALA A 120 -1.53 -17.08 -8.29
C ALA A 120 -0.71 -16.62 -9.51
N PHE A 121 -0.53 -15.30 -9.70
CA PHE A 121 0.13 -14.75 -10.89
C PHE A 121 1.65 -14.72 -10.75
N ASP A 122 2.34 -15.06 -11.84
CA ASP A 122 3.79 -15.01 -11.90
C ASP A 122 4.29 -13.58 -11.88
N PRO A 123 5.11 -13.16 -10.91
CA PRO A 123 5.63 -11.79 -10.84
C PRO A 123 6.55 -11.44 -12.01
N ASP A 124 7.10 -12.40 -12.75
CA ASP A 124 7.88 -12.14 -13.96
C ASP A 124 6.99 -11.73 -15.15
N GLU A 125 5.72 -12.10 -15.13
CA GLU A 125 4.74 -11.77 -16.17
C GLU A 125 3.73 -10.69 -15.73
N TYR A 126 3.43 -10.62 -14.44
CA TYR A 126 2.39 -9.74 -13.89
C TYR A 126 2.91 -8.89 -12.73
N VAL A 127 2.37 -7.67 -12.64
CA VAL A 127 2.41 -6.84 -11.43
C VAL A 127 0.99 -6.71 -10.91
N PRO A 128 0.59 -7.52 -9.92
CA PRO A 128 -0.73 -7.41 -9.32
C PRO A 128 -0.90 -6.09 -8.56
N SER A 129 -2.12 -5.55 -8.55
CA SER A 129 -2.43 -4.26 -7.94
C SER A 129 -3.74 -4.30 -7.15
N LEU A 130 -3.70 -3.81 -5.91
CA LEU A 130 -4.87 -3.53 -5.08
C LEU A 130 -5.45 -2.14 -5.36
N ARG A 131 -4.58 -1.26 -5.86
CA ARG A 131 -4.86 0.15 -6.10
C ARG A 131 -5.68 0.38 -7.36
N MET A 132 -5.34 -0.31 -8.47
CA MET A 132 -5.94 -0.07 -9.77
C MET A 132 -7.34 -0.68 -9.87
N GLY A 133 -8.25 0.03 -10.57
CA GLY A 133 -9.63 -0.37 -10.80
C GLY A 133 -10.26 0.45 -11.93
N GLN A 134 -11.28 -0.10 -12.61
CA GLN A 134 -11.98 0.59 -13.71
C GLN A 134 -12.72 1.86 -13.25
N ASN A 135 -12.91 2.03 -11.94
CA ASN A 135 -13.45 3.25 -11.36
C ASN A 135 -12.46 4.43 -11.41
N LEU A 136 -11.15 4.19 -11.66
CA LEU A 136 -10.13 5.25 -11.68
C LEU A 136 -10.11 5.93 -13.05
N THR A 137 -10.73 7.09 -13.12
CA THR A 137 -10.88 7.90 -14.35
C THR A 137 -10.16 9.23 -14.28
N ARG A 138 -9.54 9.54 -13.15
CA ARG A 138 -8.78 10.77 -12.90
C ARG A 138 -7.43 10.46 -12.27
N CYS A 139 -6.43 11.28 -12.59
CA CYS A 139 -5.15 11.31 -11.89
C CYS A 139 -5.18 12.46 -10.89
N TYR A 140 -4.85 12.19 -9.62
CA TYR A 140 -4.82 13.21 -8.56
C TYR A 140 -3.56 14.08 -8.66
N VAL A 141 -2.41 13.44 -8.86
CA VAL A 141 -1.09 14.13 -8.86
C VAL A 141 -0.98 15.13 -10.03
N LEU A 142 -1.52 14.76 -11.19
CA LEU A 142 -1.71 15.64 -12.33
C LEU A 142 -3.22 15.80 -12.53
N PRO A 143 -3.89 16.81 -11.95
CA PRO A 143 -5.35 16.88 -11.87
C PRO A 143 -6.00 16.95 -13.26
N THR A 144 -6.04 15.80 -13.92
CA THR A 144 -6.50 15.61 -15.30
C THR A 144 -7.30 14.32 -15.44
N PRO A 145 -8.18 14.21 -16.42
CA PRO A 145 -8.78 12.93 -16.80
C PRO A 145 -7.71 11.89 -17.11
N GLN A 146 -7.92 10.66 -16.67
CA GLN A 146 -7.02 9.54 -16.88
C GLN A 146 -7.67 8.52 -17.80
N PRO A 147 -7.22 8.41 -19.08
CA PRO A 147 -7.75 7.42 -19.99
C PRO A 147 -7.38 6.01 -19.51
N GLN A 148 -8.35 5.12 -19.52
CA GLN A 148 -8.12 3.71 -19.22
C GLN A 148 -7.39 3.03 -20.37
N PRO A 149 -6.50 2.06 -20.08
CA PRO A 149 -5.92 1.21 -21.12
C PRO A 149 -6.96 0.26 -21.71
N GLN A 150 -6.61 -0.39 -22.80
CA GLN A 150 -7.38 -1.52 -23.29
C GLN A 150 -7.19 -2.71 -22.32
N PHE A 151 -8.32 -3.24 -21.83
CA PHE A 151 -8.29 -4.42 -20.96
C PHE A 151 -8.36 -5.70 -21.81
N SER A 152 -7.52 -6.66 -21.43
CA SER A 152 -7.58 -8.04 -21.93
C SER A 152 -8.49 -8.88 -21.03
N PRO A 153 -9.10 -9.96 -21.56
CA PRO A 153 -9.80 -10.92 -20.72
C PRO A 153 -8.89 -11.46 -19.62
N PRO A 154 -9.37 -11.56 -18.38
CA PRO A 154 -8.59 -12.19 -17.32
C PRO A 154 -8.43 -13.70 -17.59
N PRO A 155 -7.42 -14.34 -17.00
CA PRO A 155 -7.29 -15.78 -17.03
C PRO A 155 -8.53 -16.50 -16.50
N GLU A 156 -8.72 -17.75 -16.90
CA GLU A 156 -9.86 -18.59 -16.48
C GLU A 156 -9.93 -18.69 -14.95
N GLY A 157 -11.13 -18.54 -14.40
CA GLY A 157 -11.36 -18.53 -12.95
C GLY A 157 -11.23 -17.17 -12.27
N HIS A 158 -10.73 -16.14 -12.97
CA HIS A 158 -10.48 -14.80 -12.41
C HIS A 158 -11.45 -13.73 -12.97
N THR A 159 -12.74 -14.02 -13.00
CA THR A 159 -13.76 -13.18 -13.68
C THR A 159 -13.92 -11.78 -13.08
N ASP A 160 -13.54 -11.58 -11.81
CA ASP A 160 -13.60 -10.27 -11.14
C ASP A 160 -12.34 -9.43 -11.33
N ASN A 161 -11.33 -10.00 -11.99
CA ASN A 161 -10.10 -9.30 -12.31
C ASN A 161 -10.17 -8.61 -13.68
N MET A 162 -9.29 -7.68 -13.89
CA MET A 162 -8.98 -7.01 -15.15
C MET A 162 -7.50 -7.12 -15.42
N VAL A 163 -7.12 -7.21 -16.69
CA VAL A 163 -5.72 -7.31 -17.13
C VAL A 163 -5.44 -6.20 -18.13
N TRP A 164 -4.28 -5.57 -18.03
CA TRP A 164 -3.82 -4.55 -18.99
C TRP A 164 -2.30 -4.63 -19.14
N ARG A 165 -1.76 -4.02 -20.18
CA ARG A 165 -0.31 -3.85 -20.30
C ARG A 165 0.08 -2.50 -19.72
N TRP A 166 1.08 -2.50 -18.83
CA TRP A 166 1.57 -1.25 -18.22
C TRP A 166 2.09 -0.28 -19.28
N ALA A 167 2.80 -0.76 -20.31
CA ALA A 167 3.33 0.07 -21.38
C ALA A 167 2.25 0.78 -22.21
N ASP A 168 1.04 0.24 -22.30
CA ASP A 168 -0.06 0.80 -23.09
C ASP A 168 -0.90 1.80 -22.25
N GLY A 169 -0.67 1.88 -20.96
CA GLY A 169 -1.34 2.80 -20.05
C GLY A 169 -0.78 4.22 -20.10
N LYS A 170 -1.46 5.12 -19.39
CA LYS A 170 -1.02 6.51 -19.15
C LYS A 170 -1.21 6.84 -17.69
N LEU A 171 -0.39 7.75 -17.16
CA LEU A 171 -0.47 8.21 -15.78
C LEU A 171 -0.36 7.01 -14.79
N ASP A 172 -1.31 6.84 -13.86
CA ASP A 172 -1.29 5.73 -12.91
C ASP A 172 -1.32 4.36 -13.60
N TRP A 173 -1.98 4.25 -14.77
CA TRP A 173 -2.03 3.02 -15.57
C TRP A 173 -0.69 2.64 -16.23
N ASN A 174 0.30 3.54 -16.21
CA ASN A 174 1.66 3.32 -16.69
C ASN A 174 2.69 3.53 -15.56
N TYR A 175 2.33 3.18 -14.32
CA TYR A 175 3.17 3.37 -13.15
C TYR A 175 3.31 2.07 -12.35
N PRO A 176 3.97 1.02 -12.90
CA PRO A 176 4.03 -0.31 -12.31
C PRO A 176 4.78 -0.38 -10.98
N LEU A 177 5.76 0.50 -10.76
CA LEU A 177 6.66 0.48 -9.59
C LEU A 177 6.19 1.42 -8.47
N SER A 178 4.88 1.46 -8.21
CA SER A 178 4.32 2.21 -7.09
C SER A 178 4.49 1.47 -5.77
N VAL A 179 4.76 2.22 -4.70
CA VAL A 179 4.79 1.71 -3.32
C VAL A 179 3.40 1.66 -2.67
N ASP A 180 2.34 1.81 -3.46
CA ASP A 180 0.94 1.81 -3.02
C ASP A 180 0.20 0.57 -3.53
N GLY A 181 0.38 -0.58 -2.87
CA GLY A 181 -0.42 -1.78 -3.08
C GLY A 181 -0.16 -2.53 -4.39
N HIS A 182 1.02 -2.37 -5.00
CA HIS A 182 1.49 -3.22 -6.09
C HIS A 182 2.37 -4.35 -5.54
N PHE A 183 2.23 -5.54 -6.12
CA PHE A 183 2.95 -6.73 -5.67
C PHE A 183 4.19 -6.97 -6.53
N PHE A 184 5.26 -7.36 -5.86
CA PHE A 184 6.56 -7.58 -6.48
C PHE A 184 7.22 -8.86 -5.98
N ALA A 185 8.08 -9.45 -6.80
CA ALA A 185 9.02 -10.44 -6.32
C ALA A 185 9.98 -9.79 -5.31
N ARG A 186 10.04 -10.29 -4.08
CA ARG A 186 10.88 -9.71 -3.01
C ARG A 186 12.34 -9.58 -3.42
N ARG A 187 12.90 -10.62 -4.07
CA ARG A 187 14.31 -10.62 -4.49
C ARG A 187 14.60 -9.54 -5.53
N GLU A 188 13.66 -9.28 -6.43
CA GLU A 188 13.81 -8.25 -7.45
C GLU A 188 13.84 -6.86 -6.80
N ILE A 189 12.89 -6.56 -5.92
CA ILE A 189 12.86 -5.28 -5.20
C ILE A 189 14.11 -5.11 -4.33
N ALA A 190 14.56 -6.13 -3.61
CA ALA A 190 15.77 -6.06 -2.81
C ALA A 190 17.01 -5.75 -3.66
N ALA A 191 17.13 -6.37 -4.85
CA ALA A 191 18.20 -6.09 -5.80
C ALA A 191 18.13 -4.65 -6.32
N MET A 192 16.97 -4.18 -6.77
CA MET A 192 16.77 -2.82 -7.26
C MET A 192 17.07 -1.78 -6.17
N ALA A 193 16.55 -1.97 -4.95
CA ALA A 193 16.79 -1.07 -3.82
C ALA A 193 18.28 -0.96 -3.45
N SER A 194 19.05 -2.04 -3.62
CA SER A 194 20.51 -2.04 -3.38
C SER A 194 21.28 -1.12 -4.34
N LEU A 195 20.75 -0.97 -5.58
CA LEU A 195 21.43 -0.25 -6.68
C LEU A 195 21.10 1.25 -6.73
N ILE A 196 20.06 1.71 -6.03
CA ILE A 196 19.57 3.10 -6.08
C ILE A 196 19.85 3.84 -4.76
N SER A 197 19.86 5.16 -4.79
CA SER A 197 19.99 6.02 -3.61
C SER A 197 18.65 6.66 -3.26
N PHE A 198 18.23 6.55 -2.01
CA PHE A 198 16.99 7.13 -1.52
C PHE A 198 17.06 7.35 -0.01
N GLY A 199 16.27 8.30 0.52
CA GLY A 199 16.23 8.67 1.93
C GLY A 199 14.85 8.55 2.56
N ALA A 200 13.77 8.39 1.75
CA ALA A 200 12.39 8.31 2.21
C ALA A 200 11.53 7.50 1.22
N PRO A 201 10.29 7.14 1.57
CA PRO A 201 9.40 6.39 0.67
C PRO A 201 9.22 7.02 -0.71
N ASN A 202 9.08 8.36 -0.78
CA ASN A 202 8.87 9.05 -2.05
C ASN A 202 10.10 9.00 -2.95
N SER A 203 11.30 9.24 -2.40
CA SER A 203 12.53 9.12 -3.17
C SER A 203 12.82 7.66 -3.53
N PHE A 204 12.42 6.70 -2.71
CA PHE A 204 12.50 5.28 -3.05
C PHE A 204 11.60 4.95 -4.25
N GLU A 205 10.34 5.36 -4.23
CA GLU A 205 9.41 5.15 -5.34
C GLU A 205 9.88 5.83 -6.62
N ASP A 206 10.35 7.08 -6.54
CA ASP A 206 10.88 7.83 -7.68
C ASP A 206 12.08 7.12 -8.31
N GLN A 207 13.04 6.71 -7.50
CA GLN A 207 14.24 6.02 -7.96
C GLN A 207 13.96 4.62 -8.53
N LEU A 208 12.94 3.93 -8.04
CA LEU A 208 12.50 2.66 -8.63
C LEU A 208 12.08 2.82 -10.09
N GLN A 209 11.59 4.01 -10.52
CA GLN A 209 11.17 4.25 -11.90
C GLN A 209 12.32 4.10 -12.92
N ILE A 210 13.58 4.13 -12.50
CA ILE A 210 14.74 3.84 -13.37
C ILE A 210 14.62 2.44 -13.97
N PHE A 211 14.01 1.51 -13.23
CA PHE A 211 13.80 0.12 -13.66
C PHE A 211 12.49 -0.11 -14.42
N LYS A 212 11.67 0.92 -14.62
CA LYS A 212 10.40 0.80 -15.33
C LYS A 212 10.51 0.07 -16.69
N PRO A 213 11.57 0.27 -17.52
CA PRO A 213 11.70 -0.45 -18.78
C PRO A 213 11.73 -1.98 -18.63
N LEU A 214 12.13 -2.52 -17.48
CA LEU A 214 12.08 -3.96 -17.20
C LEU A 214 10.65 -4.48 -17.03
N PHE A 215 9.72 -3.59 -16.72
CA PHE A 215 8.30 -3.86 -16.48
C PHE A 215 7.42 -3.64 -17.70
N ASP A 216 7.94 -3.09 -18.79
CA ASP A 216 7.16 -2.74 -20.02
C ASP A 216 6.50 -3.98 -20.68
N ARG A 217 7.07 -5.16 -20.47
CA ARG A 217 6.51 -6.42 -21.00
C ARG A 217 5.52 -7.09 -20.05
N ARG A 218 5.45 -6.65 -18.80
CA ARG A 218 4.56 -7.24 -17.80
C ARG A 218 3.15 -6.67 -17.93
N TYR A 219 2.20 -7.48 -17.51
CA TYR A 219 0.80 -7.09 -17.40
C TYR A 219 0.51 -6.56 -16.00
N GLY A 220 -0.37 -5.59 -15.91
CA GLY A 220 -1.07 -5.28 -14.68
C GLY A 220 -2.24 -6.25 -14.52
N ILE A 221 -2.50 -6.71 -13.31
CA ILE A 221 -3.71 -7.42 -12.97
C ILE A 221 -4.26 -6.86 -11.66
N GLY A 222 -5.55 -6.64 -11.59
CA GLY A 222 -6.22 -6.10 -10.42
C GLY A 222 -7.71 -6.40 -10.44
N TYR A 223 -8.42 -5.97 -9.44
CA TYR A 223 -9.87 -6.10 -9.38
C TYR A 223 -10.54 -5.04 -10.27
N LYS A 224 -11.73 -5.33 -10.81
CA LYS A 224 -12.51 -4.36 -11.60
C LYS A 224 -12.82 -3.07 -10.83
N LYS A 225 -12.94 -3.14 -9.51
CA LYS A 225 -13.04 -1.98 -8.62
C LYS A 225 -11.80 -1.92 -7.74
N SER A 226 -11.17 -0.75 -7.61
CA SER A 226 -10.07 -0.50 -6.67
C SER A 226 -10.43 -0.99 -5.27
N ARG A 227 -9.50 -1.62 -4.59
CA ARG A 227 -9.72 -2.19 -3.24
C ARG A 227 -9.34 -1.21 -2.14
N MET A 228 -8.68 -0.14 -2.48
CA MET A 228 -8.14 0.81 -1.52
C MET A 228 -8.11 2.23 -2.12
N VAL A 229 -7.96 3.20 -1.26
CA VAL A 229 -7.77 4.61 -1.62
C VAL A 229 -6.72 5.23 -0.72
N ASN A 230 -5.78 6.01 -1.29
CA ASN A 230 -4.94 6.90 -0.51
C ASN A 230 -5.71 8.17 -0.19
N VAL A 231 -5.70 8.58 1.08
CA VAL A 231 -6.37 9.79 1.55
C VAL A 231 -5.31 10.81 1.98
N PRO A 232 -4.84 11.66 1.05
CA PRO A 232 -3.74 12.60 1.30
C PRO A 232 -4.18 13.77 2.20
N CYS A 233 -4.30 13.54 3.52
CA CYS A 233 -4.76 14.54 4.47
C CYS A 233 -3.73 15.64 4.73
N ASN A 234 -2.45 15.30 4.68
CA ASN A 234 -1.33 16.19 4.99
C ASN A 234 -0.05 15.72 4.32
N ARG A 235 0.98 16.55 4.38
CA ARG A 235 2.33 16.21 3.93
C ARG A 235 3.29 16.25 5.13
N VAL A 236 3.91 15.12 5.43
CA VAL A 236 4.92 14.98 6.50
C VAL A 236 6.34 14.87 5.97
N GLN A 237 6.52 14.69 4.67
CA GLN A 237 7.81 14.68 3.98
C GLN A 237 8.13 16.05 3.35
N GLN A 238 9.42 16.34 3.14
CA GLN A 238 9.92 17.60 2.58
C GLN A 238 10.68 17.43 1.24
N GLU A 239 10.87 16.19 0.79
CA GLU A 239 11.69 15.88 -0.39
C GLU A 239 11.01 16.26 -1.71
N ILE A 240 9.70 16.02 -1.83
CA ILE A 240 8.95 16.24 -3.07
C ILE A 240 7.71 17.10 -2.79
N ASN A 241 7.45 18.06 -3.69
CA ASN A 241 6.27 18.92 -3.56
C ASN A 241 5.01 18.23 -4.12
N ASN A 242 4.40 17.35 -3.32
CA ASN A 242 3.18 16.64 -3.68
C ASN A 242 1.92 17.43 -3.28
N LEU A 243 0.83 17.23 -4.02
CA LEU A 243 -0.49 17.67 -3.60
C LEU A 243 -0.90 16.91 -2.34
N SER A 244 -1.44 17.61 -1.34
CA SER A 244 -1.96 17.02 -0.11
C SER A 244 -3.01 17.93 0.50
N GLY A 245 -3.88 17.38 1.35
CA GLY A 245 -4.79 18.17 2.18
C GLY A 245 -4.05 19.08 3.16
N ASN A 246 -4.80 20.01 3.77
CA ASN A 246 -4.25 21.08 4.61
C ASN A 246 -4.28 20.77 6.12
N THR A 247 -4.60 19.55 6.54
CA THR A 247 -4.67 19.20 7.96
C THR A 247 -3.26 19.00 8.51
N HIS A 248 -2.88 19.81 9.53
CA HIS A 248 -1.55 19.68 10.13
C HIS A 248 -1.39 18.33 10.84
N PRO A 249 -0.21 17.65 10.80
CA PRO A 249 0.03 16.38 11.52
C PRO A 249 -0.30 16.47 13.00
N ASP A 250 0.05 17.58 13.67
CA ASP A 250 -0.24 17.80 15.10
C ASP A 250 -1.74 17.90 15.40
N GLU A 251 -2.56 18.34 14.45
CA GLU A 251 -4.01 18.32 14.63
C GLU A 251 -4.54 16.88 14.67
N LEU A 252 -4.07 16.02 13.79
CA LEU A 252 -4.44 14.59 13.79
C LEU A 252 -3.87 13.87 15.02
N LEU A 253 -2.66 14.24 15.47
CA LEU A 253 -2.12 13.77 16.74
C LEU A 253 -3.00 14.20 17.92
N ALA A 254 -3.43 15.47 17.98
CA ALA A 254 -4.32 15.94 19.04
C ALA A 254 -5.66 15.19 19.03
N ARG A 255 -6.22 14.86 17.85
CA ARG A 255 -7.42 14.00 17.75
C ARG A 255 -7.16 12.60 18.31
N TRP A 256 -6.01 11.99 17.98
CA TRP A 256 -5.61 10.71 18.52
C TRP A 256 -5.50 10.75 20.05
N GLN A 257 -4.80 11.75 20.62
CA GLN A 257 -4.60 11.93 22.06
C GLN A 257 -5.92 12.18 22.81
N ASN A 258 -6.89 12.82 22.17
CA ASN A 258 -8.24 13.02 22.70
C ASN A 258 -9.15 11.77 22.53
N GLY A 259 -8.57 10.61 22.19
CA GLY A 259 -9.29 9.35 22.12
C GLY A 259 -10.15 9.16 20.86
N PHE A 260 -9.87 9.88 19.77
CA PHE A 260 -10.56 9.67 18.50
C PHE A 260 -9.82 8.68 17.59
N GLN A 261 -10.58 8.07 16.69
CA GLN A 261 -10.10 7.24 15.58
C GLN A 261 -10.91 7.54 14.32
N ILE A 262 -10.39 7.12 13.15
CA ILE A 262 -11.16 7.20 11.90
C ILE A 262 -12.36 6.25 11.98
N ASP A 263 -13.55 6.74 11.63
CA ASP A 263 -14.75 5.92 11.38
C ASP A 263 -14.64 5.31 9.98
N TYR A 264 -13.71 4.38 9.84
CA TYR A 264 -13.40 3.74 8.56
C TYR A 264 -14.60 2.97 7.97
N LYS A 265 -15.58 2.59 8.79
CA LYS A 265 -16.80 1.91 8.30
C LYS A 265 -17.64 2.79 7.40
N LYS A 266 -17.60 4.12 7.59
CA LYS A 266 -18.24 5.07 6.69
C LYS A 266 -17.54 5.23 5.34
N ILE A 267 -16.31 4.74 5.23
CA ILE A 267 -15.51 4.78 4.00
C ILE A 267 -15.69 3.49 3.18
N TYR A 268 -16.19 2.42 3.80
CA TYR A 268 -16.45 1.16 3.11
C TYR A 268 -17.44 1.33 1.95
N GLY A 269 -17.13 0.68 0.84
CA GLY A 269 -17.95 0.76 -0.37
C GLY A 269 -17.79 2.06 -1.17
N THR A 270 -17.02 3.04 -0.68
CA THR A 270 -16.72 4.27 -1.44
C THR A 270 -16.09 3.92 -2.78
N SER A 271 -16.60 4.54 -3.84
CA SER A 271 -15.99 4.46 -5.16
C SER A 271 -15.13 5.70 -5.37
N ASN A 272 -13.82 5.53 -5.33
CA ASN A 272 -12.87 6.58 -5.65
C ASN A 272 -12.71 6.70 -7.17
N GLU A 273 -12.58 7.93 -7.67
CA GLU A 273 -12.31 8.20 -9.09
C GLU A 273 -10.80 8.30 -9.41
N SER A 274 -9.98 8.36 -8.36
CA SER A 274 -8.53 8.42 -8.44
C SER A 274 -7.91 7.51 -7.37
N ALA A 275 -6.70 7.05 -7.60
CA ALA A 275 -5.94 6.27 -6.62
C ALA A 275 -5.68 7.05 -5.33
N HIS A 276 -5.42 8.36 -5.45
CA HIS A 276 -5.40 9.32 -4.34
C HIS A 276 -6.65 10.17 -4.42
N GLN A 277 -7.35 10.32 -3.30
CA GLN A 277 -8.55 11.14 -3.26
C GLN A 277 -8.68 11.80 -1.88
N GLU A 278 -8.80 13.12 -1.85
CA GLU A 278 -9.11 13.83 -0.62
C GLU A 278 -10.49 13.43 -0.11
N LEU A 279 -10.55 12.96 1.11
CA LEU A 279 -11.77 12.63 1.82
C LEU A 279 -11.78 13.35 3.17
N ILE A 280 -12.94 13.85 3.57
CA ILE A 280 -13.14 14.27 4.95
C ILE A 280 -13.16 13.00 5.79
N LEU A 281 -12.12 12.80 6.62
CA LEU A 281 -12.04 11.65 7.50
C LEU A 281 -13.08 11.78 8.63
N PRO A 282 -14.13 10.94 8.64
CA PRO A 282 -15.05 10.93 9.76
C PRO A 282 -14.35 10.37 10.99
N LEU A 283 -14.51 11.04 12.14
CA LEU A 283 -13.91 10.63 13.40
C LEU A 283 -14.97 10.16 14.39
N ILE A 284 -14.63 9.14 15.16
CA ILE A 284 -15.43 8.63 16.28
C ILE A 284 -14.53 8.41 17.51
N PRO A 285 -15.07 8.44 18.73
CA PRO A 285 -14.31 8.03 19.91
C PRO A 285 -13.79 6.59 19.75
N ARG A 286 -12.55 6.35 20.16
CA ARG A 286 -12.03 4.99 20.30
C ARG A 286 -12.75 4.32 21.46
N ALA A 287 -13.19 3.06 21.27
CA ALA A 287 -13.59 2.25 22.40
C ALA A 287 -12.41 2.14 23.37
N SER A 288 -12.66 2.29 24.66
CA SER A 288 -11.66 1.96 25.68
C SER A 288 -11.20 0.53 25.42
N ALA A 289 -9.89 0.29 25.39
CA ALA A 289 -9.36 -1.06 25.36
C ALA A 289 -9.84 -1.79 26.63
N ASP A 290 -10.74 -2.77 26.44
CA ASP A 290 -11.07 -3.73 27.50
C ASP A 290 -9.91 -4.70 27.73
#